data_6eb1b26e633015932f0bff6bb7598064
#
_entry.id   6eb1b26e633015932f0bff6bb7598064
#
_cell.length_a   1.000
_cell.length_b   1.000
_cell.length_c   1.000
_cell.angle_alpha   90.00
_cell.angle_beta   90.00
_cell.angle_gamma   90.00
#
_symmetry.space_group_name_H-M   'P 1'
#
loop_
_entity.id
_entity.type
_entity.pdbx_description
1 polymer ?
#
loop_
_entity_poly.entity_id
_entity_poly.type
_entity_poly.pdbx_seq_one_letter_code
_entity_poly.pdbx_strand_id
1 'polypeptide(L)'
;MPRTLTKDEIKEYIAAYVTAARNAIRAGFDGVEVHGANGYLPDQFIQDMTNKRTDEYGGSVENRARFVLEVIDAVVEAIGAERTSIRFSPWNSFQGVLNSFYQRYNF
;
A
#
# COMPACT_ATOMS: atom_id res chain seq x y z
N MET A 1 -7.83 16.77 -11.70
CA MET A 1 -7.54 15.41 -12.18
C MET A 1 -6.40 14.84 -11.36
N PRO A 2 -6.52 13.65 -10.80
CA PRO A 2 -5.42 13.06 -10.02
C PRO A 2 -4.19 12.86 -10.92
N ARG A 3 -3.00 13.11 -10.37
CA ARG A 3 -1.73 12.90 -11.05
C ARG A 3 -0.95 11.73 -10.44
N THR A 4 -0.05 11.18 -11.22
CA THR A 4 0.85 10.12 -10.78
C THR A 4 1.92 10.70 -9.84
N LEU A 5 2.22 10.00 -8.74
CA LEU A 5 3.31 10.38 -7.83
C LEU A 5 4.68 10.23 -8.51
N THR A 6 5.59 11.13 -8.22
CA THR A 6 7.00 10.97 -8.56
C THR A 6 7.66 9.93 -7.64
N LYS A 7 8.84 9.44 -8.00
CA LYS A 7 9.58 8.50 -7.14
C LYS A 7 10.01 9.13 -5.81
N ASP A 8 10.32 10.42 -5.80
CA ASP A 8 10.65 11.13 -4.56
C ASP A 8 9.43 11.28 -3.66
N GLU A 9 8.27 11.60 -4.22
CA GLU A 9 7.01 11.62 -3.47
C GLU A 9 6.65 10.23 -2.91
N ILE A 10 6.91 9.13 -3.64
CA ILE A 10 6.73 7.76 -3.12
C ILE A 10 7.55 7.57 -1.85
N LYS A 11 8.82 7.99 -1.84
CA LYS A 11 9.69 7.89 -0.64
C LYS A 11 9.16 8.73 0.52
N GLU A 12 8.67 9.92 0.23
CA GLU A 12 8.04 10.80 1.24
C GLU A 12 6.80 10.14 1.86
N TYR A 13 5.94 9.50 1.03
CA TYR A 13 4.78 8.76 1.53
C TYR A 13 5.18 7.57 2.39
N ILE A 14 6.19 6.79 2.00
CA ILE A 14 6.70 5.68 2.82
C ILE A 14 7.18 6.21 4.18
N ALA A 15 7.93 7.32 4.20
CA ALA A 15 8.36 7.96 5.44
C ALA A 15 7.18 8.46 6.29
N ALA A 16 6.12 8.95 5.66
CA ALA A 16 4.90 9.37 6.36
C ALA A 16 4.17 8.19 7.02
N TYR A 17 4.10 7.02 6.38
CA TYR A 17 3.57 5.81 7.00
C TYR A 17 4.36 5.41 8.25
N VAL A 18 5.69 5.46 8.17
CA VAL A 18 6.58 5.19 9.33
C VAL A 18 6.32 6.17 10.46
N THR A 19 6.23 7.47 10.16
CA THR A 19 5.95 8.50 11.14
C THR A 19 4.59 8.28 11.82
N ALA A 20 3.56 7.97 11.04
CA ALA A 20 2.23 7.66 11.56
C ALA A 20 2.24 6.43 12.48
N ALA A 21 2.92 5.36 12.08
CA ALA A 21 3.06 4.15 12.88
C ALA A 21 3.76 4.43 14.22
N ARG A 22 4.88 5.15 14.21
CA ARG A 22 5.59 5.54 15.43
C ARG A 22 4.73 6.41 16.34
N ASN A 23 3.99 7.35 15.77
CA ASN A 23 3.08 8.21 16.52
C ASN A 23 1.95 7.41 17.18
N ALA A 24 1.39 6.40 16.48
CA ALA A 24 0.35 5.53 17.04
C ALA A 24 0.88 4.76 18.26
N ILE A 25 2.05 4.13 18.15
CA ILE A 25 2.66 3.42 19.28
C ILE A 25 2.96 4.37 20.45
N ARG A 26 3.49 5.56 20.16
CA ARG A 26 3.78 6.58 21.17
C ARG A 26 2.51 7.10 21.86
N ALA A 27 1.38 7.12 21.15
CA ALA A 27 0.08 7.50 21.70
C ALA A 27 -0.56 6.38 22.56
N GLY A 28 0.04 5.18 22.62
CA GLY A 28 -0.42 4.08 23.46
C GLY A 28 -1.21 3.00 22.73
N PHE A 29 -1.29 3.02 21.40
CA PHE A 29 -1.89 1.92 20.63
C PHE A 29 -0.97 0.70 20.63
N ASP A 30 -1.54 -0.50 20.57
CA ASP A 30 -0.79 -1.77 20.58
C ASP A 30 -0.17 -2.10 19.23
N GLY A 31 -0.73 -1.59 18.14
CA GLY A 31 -0.25 -1.82 16.79
C GLY A 31 -0.97 -0.94 15.77
N VAL A 32 -0.64 -1.17 14.50
CA VAL A 32 -1.25 -0.45 13.37
C VAL A 32 -1.71 -1.42 12.28
N GLU A 33 -2.73 -1.01 11.52
CA GLU A 33 -3.16 -1.68 10.32
C GLU A 33 -2.99 -0.74 9.13
N VAL A 34 -2.13 -1.10 8.20
CA VAL A 34 -1.98 -0.36 6.94
C VAL A 34 -3.21 -0.59 6.08
N HIS A 35 -3.86 0.50 5.67
CA HIS A 35 -5.06 0.41 4.85
C HIS A 35 -4.72 0.22 3.37
N GLY A 36 -4.55 -1.03 2.95
CA GLY A 36 -4.27 -1.44 1.58
C GLY A 36 -5.52 -1.88 0.80
N ALA A 37 -6.66 -1.24 1.04
CA ALA A 37 -7.98 -1.69 0.59
C ALA A 37 -8.82 -0.55 0.04
N ASN A 38 -9.96 -0.91 -0.57
CA ASN A 38 -11.08 -0.02 -0.93
C ASN A 38 -10.72 1.13 -1.87
N GLY A 39 -9.68 0.97 -2.72
CA GLY A 39 -9.26 1.98 -3.70
C GLY A 39 -8.45 3.13 -3.11
N TYR A 40 -7.99 3.02 -1.86
CA TYR A 40 -7.06 4.00 -1.27
C TYR A 40 -5.63 3.81 -1.76
N LEU A 41 -4.69 4.64 -1.35
CA LEU A 41 -3.39 4.80 -2.00
C LEU A 41 -2.63 3.48 -2.22
N PRO A 42 -2.44 2.58 -1.24
CA PRO A 42 -1.74 1.32 -1.48
C PRO A 42 -2.48 0.42 -2.48
N ASP A 43 -3.81 0.36 -2.39
CA ASP A 43 -4.63 -0.42 -3.32
C ASP A 43 -4.55 0.13 -4.75
N GLN A 44 -4.46 1.46 -4.93
CA GLN A 44 -4.27 2.10 -6.24
C GLN A 44 -2.98 1.66 -6.94
N PHE A 45 -1.91 1.37 -6.19
CA PHE A 45 -0.67 0.83 -6.75
C PHE A 45 -0.84 -0.64 -7.19
N ILE A 46 -1.56 -1.44 -6.42
CA ILE A 46 -1.78 -2.87 -6.70
C ILE A 46 -2.63 -3.07 -7.95
N GLN A 47 -3.66 -2.25 -8.14
CA GLN A 47 -4.67 -2.41 -9.19
C GLN A 47 -4.15 -1.97 -10.56
N ASP A 48 -4.26 -2.83 -11.56
CA ASP A 48 -3.89 -2.51 -12.94
C ASP A 48 -4.83 -1.49 -13.60
N MET A 49 -6.05 -1.36 -13.10
CA MET A 49 -7.03 -0.37 -13.55
C MET A 49 -6.59 1.06 -13.21
N THR A 50 -5.97 1.25 -12.06
CA THR A 50 -5.54 2.56 -11.56
C THR A 50 -4.06 2.81 -11.78
N ASN A 51 -3.22 1.78 -11.68
CA ASN A 51 -1.78 1.88 -11.87
C ASN A 51 -1.40 1.69 -13.34
N LYS A 52 -1.14 2.80 -14.02
CA LYS A 52 -0.69 2.85 -15.42
C LYS A 52 0.79 3.24 -15.55
N ARG A 53 1.56 3.08 -14.46
CA ARG A 53 2.99 3.42 -14.44
C ARG A 53 3.80 2.46 -15.30
N THR A 54 4.87 3.00 -15.88
CA THR A 54 5.83 2.26 -16.72
C THR A 54 7.20 2.11 -16.07
N ASP A 55 7.35 2.58 -14.82
CA ASP A 55 8.55 2.43 -14.01
C ASP A 55 8.49 1.18 -13.10
N GLU A 56 9.42 1.06 -12.17
CA GLU A 56 9.50 -0.08 -11.23
C GLU A 56 8.32 -0.21 -10.25
N TYR A 57 7.42 0.76 -10.22
CA TYR A 57 6.20 0.72 -9.39
C TYR A 57 4.94 0.37 -10.19
N GLY A 58 5.07 -0.05 -11.45
CA GLY A 58 3.94 -0.41 -12.29
C GLY A 58 4.26 -1.45 -13.37
N GLY A 59 3.23 -1.90 -14.05
CA GLY A 59 3.31 -2.93 -15.09
C GLY A 59 3.12 -4.33 -14.54
N SER A 60 4.19 -5.04 -14.19
CA SER A 60 4.13 -6.40 -13.63
C SER A 60 3.46 -6.44 -12.25
N VAL A 61 3.03 -7.61 -11.84
CA VAL A 61 2.47 -7.85 -10.49
C VAL A 61 3.49 -7.46 -9.42
N GLU A 62 4.74 -7.85 -9.59
CA GLU A 62 5.84 -7.54 -8.68
C GLU A 62 6.04 -6.03 -8.54
N ASN A 63 6.02 -5.31 -9.64
CA ASN A 63 6.18 -3.86 -9.63
C ASN A 63 4.98 -3.16 -8.97
N ARG A 64 3.75 -3.62 -9.25
CA ARG A 64 2.55 -3.04 -8.61
C ARG A 64 2.48 -3.31 -7.10
N ALA A 65 3.03 -4.44 -6.65
CA ALA A 65 3.12 -4.76 -5.23
C ALA A 65 4.24 -4.00 -4.50
N ARG A 66 5.21 -3.47 -5.22
CA ARG A 66 6.44 -2.88 -4.66
C ARG A 66 6.18 -1.79 -3.63
N PHE A 67 5.32 -0.82 -3.94
CA PHE A 67 5.01 0.27 -3.00
C PHE A 67 4.46 -0.27 -1.67
N VAL A 68 3.52 -1.20 -1.73
CA VAL A 68 2.90 -1.79 -0.54
C VAL A 68 3.93 -2.57 0.29
N LEU A 69 4.78 -3.35 -0.37
CA LEU A 69 5.84 -4.11 0.30
C LEU A 69 6.85 -3.17 0.98
N GLU A 70 7.27 -2.11 0.30
CA GLU A 70 8.19 -1.11 0.88
C GLU A 70 7.56 -0.37 2.08
N VAL A 71 6.27 -0.07 2.03
CA VAL A 71 5.54 0.51 3.18
C VAL A 71 5.54 -0.46 4.35
N ILE A 72 5.18 -1.72 4.13
CA ILE A 72 5.13 -2.74 5.19
C ILE A 72 6.52 -2.97 5.77
N ASP A 73 7.54 -3.15 4.95
CA ASP A 73 8.91 -3.36 5.41
C ASP A 73 9.40 -2.19 6.27
N ALA A 74 9.15 -0.95 5.84
CA ALA A 74 9.53 0.24 6.58
C ALA A 74 8.78 0.38 7.93
N VAL A 75 7.48 0.06 7.95
CA VAL A 75 6.68 0.07 9.20
C VAL A 75 7.13 -1.03 10.15
N VAL A 76 7.34 -2.25 9.65
CA VAL A 76 7.86 -3.38 10.45
C VAL A 76 9.22 -3.06 11.03
N GLU A 77 10.14 -2.47 10.26
CA GLU A 77 11.43 -2.01 10.77
C GLU A 77 11.29 -0.98 11.90
N ALA A 78 10.28 -0.11 11.80
CA ALA A 78 10.06 0.96 12.76
C ALA A 78 9.41 0.52 14.08
N ILE A 79 8.43 -0.39 14.04
CA ILE A 79 7.60 -0.74 15.21
C ILE A 79 7.51 -2.24 15.49
N GLY A 80 8.04 -3.11 14.64
CA GLY A 80 8.01 -4.57 14.77
C GLY A 80 6.87 -5.24 13.99
N ALA A 81 7.11 -6.47 13.54
CA ALA A 81 6.15 -7.26 12.77
C ALA A 81 4.91 -7.64 13.61
N GLU A 82 5.09 -7.87 14.91
CA GLU A 82 4.03 -8.21 15.85
C GLU A 82 3.02 -7.09 16.08
N ARG A 83 3.38 -5.86 15.68
CA ARG A 83 2.54 -4.66 15.81
C ARG A 83 2.02 -4.14 14.48
N THR A 84 2.28 -4.86 13.38
CA THR A 84 1.97 -4.41 12.03
C THR A 84 1.05 -5.40 11.33
N SER A 85 -0.05 -4.91 10.79
CA SER A 85 -0.95 -5.66 9.91
C SER A 85 -1.28 -4.85 8.66
N ILE A 86 -1.86 -5.50 7.68
CA ILE A 86 -2.37 -4.85 6.48
C ILE A 86 -3.76 -5.39 6.14
N ARG A 87 -4.64 -4.51 5.69
CA ARG A 87 -5.97 -4.86 5.19
C ARG A 87 -5.97 -4.81 3.68
N PHE A 88 -6.53 -5.85 3.05
CA PHE A 88 -6.81 -5.90 1.63
C PHE A 88 -8.31 -6.07 1.35
N SER A 89 -8.75 -5.66 0.15
CA SER A 89 -10.12 -5.85 -0.32
C SER A 89 -10.14 -6.54 -1.70
N PRO A 90 -9.82 -7.84 -1.77
CA PRO A 90 -9.62 -8.54 -3.04
C PRO A 90 -10.86 -8.61 -3.94
N TRP A 91 -12.05 -8.48 -3.42
CA TRP A 91 -13.32 -8.63 -4.14
C TRP A 91 -14.17 -7.35 -4.13
N ASN A 92 -13.54 -6.19 -3.92
CA ASN A 92 -14.24 -4.93 -3.78
C ASN A 92 -14.31 -4.19 -5.11
N SER A 93 -15.55 -3.85 -5.55
CA SER A 93 -15.81 -2.98 -6.70
C SER A 93 -15.93 -1.50 -6.32
N PHE A 94 -15.72 -1.14 -5.07
CA PHE A 94 -15.77 0.23 -4.57
C PHE A 94 -14.77 1.11 -5.32
N GLN A 95 -15.18 2.30 -5.73
CA GLN A 95 -14.39 3.23 -6.54
C GLN A 95 -14.00 2.71 -7.95
N GLY A 96 -14.72 1.72 -8.48
CA GLY A 96 -14.49 1.18 -9.82
C GLY A 96 -13.22 0.35 -9.97
N VAL A 97 -12.66 -0.12 -8.87
CA VAL A 97 -11.44 -0.93 -8.85
C VAL A 97 -11.79 -2.39 -9.16
N LEU A 98 -11.36 -2.89 -10.31
CA LEU A 98 -11.44 -4.31 -10.69
C LEU A 98 -10.15 -5.03 -10.29
N ASN A 99 -10.29 -6.21 -9.73
CA ASN A 99 -9.27 -6.87 -8.96
C ASN A 99 -8.54 -7.98 -9.71
N SER A 100 -7.80 -7.64 -10.77
CA SER A 100 -7.03 -8.61 -11.55
C SER A 100 -5.88 -9.25 -10.76
N PHE A 101 -5.32 -8.52 -9.79
CA PHE A 101 -4.25 -9.02 -8.94
C PHE A 101 -4.69 -10.23 -8.11
N TYR A 102 -5.81 -10.08 -7.41
CA TYR A 102 -6.33 -11.12 -6.53
C TYR A 102 -6.97 -12.29 -7.29
N GLN A 103 -7.57 -12.05 -8.45
CA GLN A 103 -8.09 -13.11 -9.32
C GLN A 103 -6.99 -14.04 -9.82
N ARG A 104 -5.78 -13.52 -10.06
CA ARG A 104 -4.65 -14.32 -10.55
C ARG A 104 -4.06 -15.27 -9.50
N TYR A 105 -4.17 -14.93 -8.23
CA TYR A 105 -3.54 -15.68 -7.12
C TYR A 105 -4.53 -16.46 -6.25
N ASN A 106 -5.81 -16.53 -6.62
CA ASN A 106 -6.85 -17.28 -5.89
C ASN A 106 -6.92 -16.99 -4.39
N PHE A 107 -6.76 -15.71 -4.02
CA PHE A 107 -7.02 -15.29 -2.65
C PHE A 107 -8.51 -15.21 -2.35
#